data_875885483b822a2804ee0f32353e97cd
#
_entry.id   875885483b822a2804ee0f32353e97cd
#
_cell.length_a   1.000
_cell.length_b   1.000
_cell.length_c   1.000
_cell.angle_alpha   90.00
_cell.angle_beta   90.00
_cell.angle_gamma   90.00
#
_symmetry.space_group_name_H-M   'P 1'
#
loop_
_entity.id
_entity.type
_entity.pdbx_description
1 polymer ?
#
loop_
_entity_poly.entity_id
_entity_poly.type
_entity_poly.pdbx_seq_one_letter_code
_entity_poly.pdbx_strand_id
1 'polypeptide(L)'
;MKEKELFNWLKDRFLPDLEATDQFDYKDAYSKEHDLYIELKCRKTHYDDLLIESIKWNKLIQHKNARYINWTPKGIYSFNIQEIPPPTWHVRLMPQTTEFENTDMIPKVVAMLNVSSAKEISRI
;
A
#
# COMPACT_ATOMS: atom_id res chain seq x y z
N MET A 1 0.77 6.02 -12.75
CA MET A 1 1.63 6.56 -11.66
C MET A 1 2.48 5.43 -11.08
N LYS A 2 3.70 5.73 -10.73
CA LYS A 2 4.61 4.80 -10.05
C LYS A 2 4.77 5.20 -8.58
N GLU A 3 5.28 4.30 -7.74
CA GLU A 3 5.42 4.52 -6.31
C GLU A 3 6.26 5.76 -5.97
N LYS A 4 7.32 6.04 -6.74
CA LYS A 4 8.12 7.25 -6.56
C LYS A 4 7.30 8.52 -6.75
N GLU A 5 6.43 8.55 -7.74
CA GLU A 5 5.54 9.70 -7.99
C GLU A 5 4.52 9.86 -6.87
N LEU A 6 3.94 8.76 -6.40
CA LEU A 6 3.02 8.76 -5.27
C LEU A 6 3.72 9.23 -3.99
N PHE A 7 4.93 8.75 -3.74
CA PHE A 7 5.76 9.20 -2.62
C PHE A 7 5.97 10.73 -2.66
N ASN A 8 6.39 11.26 -3.80
CA ASN A 8 6.62 12.69 -3.95
C ASN A 8 5.33 13.49 -3.77
N TRP A 9 4.21 12.99 -4.29
CA TRP A 9 2.91 13.63 -4.14
C TRP A 9 2.49 13.72 -2.66
N LEU A 10 2.67 12.65 -1.89
CA LEU A 10 2.38 12.63 -0.46
C LEU A 10 3.30 13.57 0.33
N LYS A 11 4.59 13.56 0.01
CA LYS A 11 5.59 14.41 0.65
C LYS A 11 5.27 15.89 0.44
N ASP A 12 4.93 16.26 -0.78
CA ASP A 12 4.65 17.65 -1.12
C ASP A 12 3.37 18.19 -0.48
N ARG A 13 2.37 17.34 -0.29
CA ARG A 13 1.03 17.77 0.14
C ARG A 13 0.72 17.53 1.61
N PHE A 14 1.22 16.44 2.19
CA PHE A 14 0.78 16.02 3.52
C PHE A 14 1.91 15.79 4.51
N LEU A 15 3.04 15.26 4.04
CA LEU A 15 4.10 14.75 4.91
C LEU A 15 5.47 15.26 4.45
N PRO A 16 5.80 16.55 4.73
CA PRO A 16 7.04 17.17 4.23
C PRO A 16 8.32 16.43 4.69
N ASP A 17 8.26 15.72 5.82
CA ASP A 17 9.38 14.98 6.40
C ASP A 17 9.44 13.52 5.93
N LEU A 18 8.56 13.11 5.00
CA LEU A 18 8.50 11.73 4.53
C LEU A 18 9.82 11.28 3.91
N GLU A 19 10.31 10.14 4.33
CA GLU A 19 11.54 9.55 3.82
C GLU A 19 11.27 8.10 3.38
N ALA A 20 11.83 7.72 2.22
CA ALA A 20 11.82 6.33 1.79
C ALA A 20 12.73 5.51 2.70
N THR A 21 12.29 4.31 3.09
CA THR A 21 13.10 3.43 3.94
C THR A 21 14.27 2.83 3.17
N ASP A 22 14.17 2.78 1.85
CA ASP A 22 15.24 2.40 0.93
C ASP A 22 15.32 3.46 -0.17
N GLN A 23 16.50 4.06 -0.35
CA GLN A 23 16.70 5.13 -1.34
C GLN A 23 16.44 4.69 -2.79
N PHE A 24 16.43 3.40 -3.07
CA PHE A 24 16.16 2.84 -4.40
C PHE A 24 14.75 2.25 -4.54
N ASP A 25 14.01 2.19 -3.44
CA ASP A 25 12.68 1.62 -3.41
C ASP A 25 11.73 2.53 -2.62
N TYR A 26 10.79 3.14 -3.33
CA TYR A 26 9.82 4.07 -2.76
C TYR A 26 8.52 3.39 -2.30
N LYS A 27 8.50 2.05 -2.22
CA LYS A 27 7.30 1.31 -1.79
C LYS A 27 7.02 1.48 -0.31
N ASP A 28 8.06 1.72 0.51
CA ASP A 28 7.94 1.92 1.94
C ASP A 28 8.48 3.28 2.33
N ALA A 29 7.76 3.97 3.21
CA ALA A 29 8.14 5.30 3.66
C ALA A 29 7.78 5.51 5.14
N TYR A 30 8.46 6.47 5.78
CA TYR A 30 8.26 6.77 7.17
C TYR A 30 8.27 8.29 7.39
N SER A 31 7.30 8.77 8.19
CA SER A 31 7.27 10.13 8.72
C SER A 31 7.63 10.11 10.20
N LYS A 32 8.79 10.63 10.56
CA LYS A 32 9.23 10.69 11.95
C LYS A 32 8.37 11.64 12.78
N GLU A 33 7.97 12.75 12.20
CA GLU A 33 7.13 13.75 12.87
C GLU A 33 5.80 13.16 13.33
N HIS A 34 5.20 12.30 12.52
CA HIS A 34 3.90 11.69 12.82
C HIS A 34 4.00 10.25 13.34
N ASP A 35 5.22 9.71 13.43
CA ASP A 35 5.46 8.29 13.75
C ASP A 35 4.57 7.41 12.87
N LEU A 36 4.62 7.63 11.58
CA LEU A 36 3.74 7.02 10.60
C LEU A 36 4.52 6.23 9.57
N TYR A 37 4.24 4.94 9.50
CA TYR A 37 4.79 4.04 8.49
C TYR A 37 3.80 3.85 7.34
N ILE A 38 4.28 3.91 6.11
CA ILE A 38 3.44 3.83 4.91
C ILE A 38 3.98 2.79 3.94
N GLU A 39 3.11 1.92 3.46
CA GLU A 39 3.34 1.04 2.32
C GLU A 39 2.59 1.61 1.11
N LEU A 40 3.30 1.84 0.02
CA LEU A 40 2.76 2.41 -1.21
C LEU A 40 2.54 1.33 -2.27
N LYS A 41 1.40 1.39 -2.94
CA LYS A 41 1.07 0.50 -4.04
C LYS A 41 0.39 1.28 -5.15
N CYS A 42 0.93 1.20 -6.37
CA CYS A 42 0.30 1.76 -7.56
C CYS A 42 -0.28 0.63 -8.41
N ARG A 43 -1.53 0.78 -8.81
CA ARG A 43 -2.26 -0.24 -9.56
C ARG A 43 -2.61 0.25 -10.95
N LYS A 44 -2.52 -0.61 -11.93
CA LYS A 44 -2.88 -0.28 -13.31
C LYS A 44 -4.40 -0.23 -13.53
N THR A 45 -5.15 -1.02 -12.75
CA THR A 45 -6.60 -1.15 -12.86
C THR A 45 -7.22 -0.86 -11.49
N HIS A 46 -8.36 -0.16 -11.50
CA HIS A 46 -9.13 0.04 -10.27
C HIS A 46 -10.02 -1.18 -10.01
N TYR A 47 -9.99 -1.66 -8.76
CA TYR A 47 -10.95 -2.62 -8.21
C TYR A 47 -11.46 -2.05 -6.89
N ASP A 48 -12.73 -2.31 -6.58
CA ASP A 48 -13.31 -1.89 -5.29
C ASP A 48 -12.72 -2.68 -4.12
N ASP A 49 -12.23 -3.88 -4.36
CA ASP A 49 -11.48 -4.67 -3.40
C ASP A 49 -10.02 -4.70 -3.80
N LEU A 50 -9.15 -4.16 -2.94
CA LEU A 50 -7.73 -4.07 -3.19
C LEU A 50 -6.98 -5.12 -2.39
N LEU A 51 -6.13 -5.87 -3.07
CA LEU A 51 -5.41 -6.99 -2.47
C LEU A 51 -4.26 -6.53 -1.59
N ILE A 52 -4.11 -7.18 -0.43
CA ILE A 52 -2.93 -7.05 0.41
C ILE A 52 -2.37 -8.43 0.74
N GLU A 53 -1.05 -8.60 0.61
CA GLU A 53 -0.38 -9.82 1.02
C GLU A 53 -0.19 -9.85 2.53
N SER A 54 -0.28 -11.03 3.14
CA SER A 54 -0.12 -11.19 4.60
C SER A 54 1.24 -10.71 5.10
N ILE A 55 2.29 -10.87 4.30
CA ILE A 55 3.64 -10.37 4.62
C ILE A 55 3.60 -8.86 4.82
N LYS A 56 2.91 -8.13 3.94
CA LYS A 56 2.78 -6.67 4.04
C LYS A 56 1.94 -6.26 5.26
N TRP A 57 0.83 -6.94 5.48
CA TRP A 57 -0.02 -6.71 6.64
C TRP A 57 0.74 -6.91 7.95
N ASN A 58 1.46 -8.02 8.08
CA ASN A 58 2.21 -8.36 9.29
C ASN A 58 3.31 -7.31 9.58
N LYS A 59 3.93 -6.79 8.53
CA LYS A 59 4.92 -5.72 8.65
C LYS A 59 4.26 -4.41 9.12
N LEU A 60 3.13 -4.04 8.54
CA LEU A 60 2.42 -2.81 8.87
C LEU A 60 1.85 -2.83 10.29
N ILE A 61 1.26 -3.94 10.72
CA ILE A 61 0.61 -4.03 12.02
C ILE A 61 1.59 -3.96 13.20
N GLN A 62 2.88 -4.19 12.97
CA GLN A 62 3.93 -4.05 13.99
C GLN A 62 4.22 -2.58 14.32
N HIS A 63 3.87 -1.66 13.45
CA HIS A 63 4.02 -0.23 13.69
C HIS A 63 2.82 0.32 14.45
N LYS A 64 3.07 1.28 15.34
CA LYS A 64 2.03 1.94 16.11
C LYS A 64 1.00 2.62 15.22
N ASN A 65 1.47 3.19 14.12
CA ASN A 65 0.69 3.94 13.15
C ASN A 65 1.12 3.51 11.75
N ALA A 66 0.22 2.93 10.99
CA ALA A 66 0.54 2.47 9.65
C ALA A 66 -0.60 2.73 8.67
N ARG A 67 -0.23 3.06 7.44
CA ARG A 67 -1.15 3.25 6.32
C ARG A 67 -0.73 2.39 5.14
N TYR A 68 -1.70 1.77 4.53
CA TYR A 68 -1.54 1.13 3.24
C TYR A 68 -2.20 2.04 2.21
N ILE A 69 -1.38 2.70 1.39
CA ILE A 69 -1.85 3.72 0.45
C ILE A 69 -1.75 3.20 -0.97
N ASN A 70 -2.89 3.13 -1.64
CA ASN A 70 -3.01 2.65 -3.01
C ASN A 70 -3.41 3.78 -3.94
N TRP A 71 -2.64 3.94 -5.02
CA TRP A 71 -3.06 4.73 -6.16
C TRP A 71 -3.74 3.81 -7.17
N THR A 72 -4.90 4.23 -7.67
CA THR A 72 -5.59 3.59 -8.80
C THR A 72 -5.99 4.64 -9.82
N PRO A 73 -6.39 4.25 -11.02
CA PRO A 73 -6.91 5.22 -11.99
C PRO A 73 -8.13 6.04 -11.52
N LYS A 74 -8.79 5.63 -10.43
CA LYS A 74 -9.95 6.34 -9.87
C LYS A 74 -9.63 7.19 -8.65
N GLY A 75 -8.46 7.03 -8.04
CA GLY A 75 -8.13 7.84 -6.87
C GLY A 75 -7.01 7.24 -6.02
N ILE A 76 -6.78 7.89 -4.88
CA ILE A 76 -5.78 7.47 -3.90
C ILE A 76 -6.50 7.11 -2.60
N TYR A 77 -6.32 5.86 -2.16
CA TYR A 77 -7.05 5.27 -1.04
C TYR A 77 -6.07 4.92 0.08
N SER A 78 -6.29 5.52 1.25
CA SER A 78 -5.47 5.31 2.43
C SER A 78 -6.22 4.44 3.43
N PHE A 79 -5.70 3.23 3.67
CA PHE A 79 -6.22 2.31 4.69
C PHE A 79 -5.44 2.49 5.99
N ASN A 80 -6.15 2.82 7.08
CA ASN A 80 -5.56 2.84 8.41
C ASN A 80 -5.55 1.42 8.96
N ILE A 81 -4.39 0.78 8.96
CA ILE A 81 -4.26 -0.64 9.30
C ILE A 81 -4.71 -0.96 10.72
N GLN A 82 -4.52 -0.05 11.66
CA GLN A 82 -4.92 -0.22 13.05
C GLN A 82 -6.43 -0.05 13.28
N GLU A 83 -7.15 0.58 12.36
CA GLU A 83 -8.57 0.92 12.52
C GLU A 83 -9.51 0.11 11.64
N ILE A 84 -9.05 -0.40 10.50
CA ILE A 84 -9.92 -1.21 9.63
C ILE A 84 -10.20 -2.58 10.24
N PRO A 85 -11.33 -3.21 9.90
CA PRO A 85 -11.64 -4.56 10.37
C PRO A 85 -10.55 -5.55 9.95
N PRO A 86 -10.24 -6.56 10.80
CA PRO A 86 -9.29 -7.60 10.42
C PRO A 86 -9.72 -8.29 9.12
N PRO A 87 -8.82 -8.45 8.14
CA PRO A 87 -9.17 -9.06 6.87
C PRO A 87 -9.34 -10.57 6.99
N THR A 88 -10.03 -11.15 6.01
CA THR A 88 -10.16 -12.60 5.88
C THR A 88 -9.07 -13.10 4.93
N TRP A 89 -8.20 -13.98 5.43
CA TRP A 89 -7.06 -14.47 4.68
C TRP A 89 -7.40 -15.72 3.88
N HIS A 90 -6.87 -15.78 2.66
CA HIS A 90 -6.97 -16.96 1.80
C HIS A 90 -5.70 -17.11 0.98
N VAL A 91 -5.51 -18.30 0.41
CA VAL A 91 -4.36 -18.59 -0.46
C VAL A 91 -4.75 -18.37 -1.90
N ARG A 92 -3.89 -17.68 -2.64
CA ARG A 92 -4.08 -17.43 -4.07
C ARG A 92 -2.75 -17.62 -4.80
N LEU A 93 -2.80 -18.20 -5.98
CA LEU A 93 -1.63 -18.22 -6.86
C LEU A 93 -1.41 -16.82 -7.42
N MET A 94 -0.21 -16.30 -7.20
CA MET A 94 0.18 -14.95 -7.58
C MET A 94 1.56 -14.97 -8.20
N PRO A 95 1.90 -14.00 -9.08
CA PRO A 95 3.28 -13.84 -9.52
C PRO A 95 4.21 -13.66 -8.32
N GLN A 96 5.37 -14.29 -8.37
CA GLN A 96 6.38 -14.15 -7.32
C GLN A 96 6.77 -12.68 -7.13
N THR A 97 6.88 -11.96 -8.24
CA THR A 97 7.09 -10.51 -8.25
C THR A 97 6.30 -9.90 -9.42
N THR A 98 5.90 -8.63 -9.27
CA THR A 98 5.27 -7.86 -10.35
C THR A 98 6.29 -7.00 -11.11
N GLU A 99 7.57 -7.04 -10.73
CA GLU A 99 8.64 -6.25 -11.37
C GLU A 99 9.03 -6.78 -12.75
N PHE A 100 8.86 -8.08 -12.97
CA PHE A 100 9.24 -8.74 -14.22
C PHE A 100 8.05 -9.45 -14.86
N GLU A 101 8.04 -9.46 -16.20
CA GLU A 101 7.16 -10.35 -16.96
C GLU A 101 7.65 -11.80 -16.81
N ASN A 102 6.79 -12.77 -17.05
CA ASN A 102 7.13 -14.20 -17.01
C ASN A 102 7.68 -14.70 -15.67
N THR A 103 7.20 -14.09 -14.58
CA THR A 103 7.53 -14.57 -13.24
C THR A 103 6.72 -15.82 -12.90
N ASP A 104 7.34 -16.76 -12.19
CA ASP A 104 6.65 -17.96 -11.70
C ASP A 104 5.49 -17.61 -10.77
N MET A 105 4.41 -18.38 -10.90
CA MET A 105 3.26 -18.26 -10.00
C MET A 105 3.53 -19.07 -8.74
N ILE A 106 3.35 -18.44 -7.59
CA ILE A 106 3.52 -19.08 -6.29
C ILE A 106 2.27 -18.86 -5.42
N PRO A 107 1.97 -19.76 -4.48
CA PRO A 107 0.90 -19.51 -3.52
C PRO A 107 1.28 -18.40 -2.56
N LYS A 108 0.39 -17.45 -2.37
CA LYS A 108 0.54 -16.35 -1.40
C LYS A 108 -0.70 -16.27 -0.53
N VAL A 109 -0.52 -15.93 0.73
CA VAL A 109 -1.62 -15.63 1.65
C VAL A 109 -2.00 -14.17 1.47
N VAL A 110 -3.24 -13.92 1.07
CA VAL A 110 -3.72 -12.60 0.71
C VAL A 110 -5.10 -12.33 1.31
N ALA A 111 -5.47 -11.07 1.36
CA ALA A 111 -6.81 -10.63 1.71
C ALA A 111 -7.22 -9.47 0.82
N MET A 112 -8.52 -9.19 0.77
CA MET A 112 -9.06 -8.09 0.01
C MET A 112 -9.55 -7.00 0.97
N LEU A 113 -9.16 -5.75 0.69
CA LEU A 113 -9.58 -4.57 1.43
C LEU A 113 -10.52 -3.77 0.56
N ASN A 114 -11.78 -3.63 0.98
CA ASN A 114 -12.74 -2.83 0.21
C ASN A 114 -12.44 -1.34 0.37
N VAL A 115 -12.52 -0.58 -0.72
CA VAL A 115 -12.24 0.85 -0.73
C VAL A 115 -13.16 1.66 0.19
N SER A 116 -14.33 1.11 0.57
CA SER A 116 -15.21 1.73 1.55
C SER A 116 -14.59 1.82 2.94
N SER A 117 -13.60 1.00 3.24
CA SER A 117 -12.85 1.03 4.50
C SER A 117 -11.66 2.00 4.45
N ALA A 118 -11.40 2.61 3.30
CA ALA A 118 -10.30 3.56 3.13
C ALA A 118 -10.80 5.00 3.22
N LYS A 119 -9.85 5.90 3.49
CA LYS A 119 -10.05 7.33 3.25
C LYS A 119 -9.53 7.65 1.85
N GLU A 120 -10.39 8.21 1.02
CA GLU A 120 -9.97 8.73 -0.29
C GLU A 120 -9.32 10.10 -0.09
N ILE A 121 -8.04 10.22 -0.41
CA ILE A 121 -7.25 11.43 -0.18
C ILE A 121 -6.99 12.25 -1.44
N SER A 122 -7.25 11.66 -2.59
CA SER A 122 -7.27 12.38 -3.87
C SER A 122 -8.09 11.59 -4.88
N ARG A 123 -8.88 12.31 -5.65
CA ARG A 123 -9.61 11.78 -6.79
C ARG A 123 -8.90 12.23 -8.06
N ILE A 124 -8.63 11.29 -8.92
CA ILE A 124 -7.96 11.55 -10.19
C ILE A 124 -8.94 11.43 -11.33
#